data_6a496a4ca9687699494573ab32a646fd
#
_entry.id   6a496a4ca9687699494573ab32a646fd
#
_cell.length_a   1.000
_cell.length_b   1.000
_cell.length_c   1.000
_cell.angle_alpha   90.00
_cell.angle_beta   90.00
_cell.angle_gamma   90.00
#
_symmetry.space_group_name_H-M   'P 1'
#
loop_
_entity.id
_entity.type
_entity.pdbx_description
1 polymer ?
#
loop_
_entity_poly.entity_id
_entity_poly.type
_entity_poly.pdbx_seq_one_letter_code
_entity_poly.pdbx_strand_id
1 'polypeptide(L)'
;MRVSDKRVLVTGGSGFLGRHVVASLQKYGCRDVTVVRKNQCDLTHESDVKQLFETAKPHVVIHLAAVVGGIGANHDNPGTFFYQNVMMGALTMEHARRVGVEKFVGVGTICEYPKLAPVPFLERDLWNGYPEETNAPYGMAKKMLLVQGQAYRQQYAFDAIHVLPVNLYGPHDNFDPASSHVIPALVRKCVEAVDAGADEVVCWGTGNATREFLYVEDCADAIVRATEQYDRPDPVNLGAGFEISIRDLAELIASLTGFTGRLTFDRTKPDGQPRRSLDVTRAKNSFGFAATTDFPTGLKRTIEWYKVERAKKAVTTA
;
A
#
# COMPACT_ATOMS: atom_id res chain seq x y z
N MET A 1 -6.19 13.72 -17.99
CA MET A 1 -4.94 14.52 -18.15
C MET A 1 -3.80 13.62 -18.60
N ARG A 2 -2.63 14.17 -19.02
CA ARG A 2 -1.44 13.36 -19.26
C ARG A 2 -0.37 13.74 -18.25
N VAL A 3 0.18 12.75 -17.53
CA VAL A 3 1.23 13.00 -16.53
C VAL A 3 2.57 13.43 -17.16
N SER A 4 2.81 13.10 -18.43
CA SER A 4 4.02 13.51 -19.17
C SER A 4 4.25 15.02 -19.20
N ASP A 5 3.19 15.81 -19.13
CA ASP A 5 3.20 17.26 -19.28
C ASP A 5 3.11 17.99 -17.93
N LYS A 6 3.24 17.23 -16.81
CA LYS A 6 2.97 17.74 -15.46
C LYS A 6 4.18 17.64 -14.54
N ARG A 7 4.27 18.60 -13.60
CA ARG A 7 5.09 18.46 -12.40
C ARG A 7 4.31 17.65 -11.38
N VAL A 8 4.85 16.49 -11.01
CA VAL A 8 4.19 15.55 -10.10
C VAL A 8 4.94 15.50 -8.78
N LEU A 9 4.26 15.81 -7.69
CA LEU A 9 4.77 15.60 -6.33
C LEU A 9 4.30 14.23 -5.83
N VAL A 10 5.25 13.36 -5.47
CA VAL A 10 4.96 12.05 -4.88
C VAL A 10 5.43 12.06 -3.43
N THR A 11 4.50 12.25 -2.49
CA THR A 11 4.82 12.08 -1.07
C THR A 11 4.96 10.59 -0.74
N GLY A 12 5.96 10.23 0.06
CA GLY A 12 6.28 8.82 0.27
C GLY A 12 6.92 8.11 -0.93
N GLY A 13 7.37 8.87 -1.95
CA GLY A 13 7.95 8.36 -3.19
C GLY A 13 9.25 7.54 -3.01
N SER A 14 9.94 7.65 -1.87
CA SER A 14 11.11 6.83 -1.54
C SER A 14 10.77 5.51 -0.84
N GLY A 15 9.51 5.31 -0.44
CA GLY A 15 9.00 4.11 0.22
C GLY A 15 8.79 2.92 -0.73
N PHE A 16 8.24 1.83 -0.20
CA PHE A 16 7.96 0.60 -0.94
C PHE A 16 7.14 0.88 -2.22
N LEU A 17 5.86 1.24 -2.08
CA LEU A 17 5.00 1.56 -3.22
C LEU A 17 5.51 2.78 -4.01
N GLY A 18 6.03 3.80 -3.31
CA GLY A 18 6.42 5.06 -3.92
C GLY A 18 7.49 4.93 -5.00
N ARG A 19 8.50 4.08 -4.80
CA ARG A 19 9.54 3.82 -5.80
C ARG A 19 8.96 3.28 -7.10
N HIS A 20 7.99 2.38 -7.01
CA HIS A 20 7.33 1.80 -8.18
C HIS A 20 6.39 2.80 -8.86
N VAL A 21 5.71 3.67 -8.10
CA VAL A 21 4.92 4.78 -8.66
C VAL A 21 5.80 5.77 -9.41
N VAL A 22 6.95 6.15 -8.84
CA VAL A 22 7.92 7.03 -9.54
C VAL A 22 8.43 6.37 -10.82
N ALA A 23 8.79 5.09 -10.77
CA ALA A 23 9.21 4.34 -11.96
C ALA A 23 8.09 4.23 -13.01
N SER A 24 6.84 4.02 -12.58
CA SER A 24 5.68 4.00 -13.48
C SER A 24 5.44 5.38 -14.12
N LEU A 25 5.48 6.47 -13.34
CA LEU A 25 5.40 7.83 -13.89
C LEU A 25 6.44 8.08 -14.98
N GLN A 26 7.68 7.63 -14.77
CA GLN A 26 8.75 7.74 -15.78
C GLN A 26 8.44 6.94 -17.05
N LYS A 27 7.88 5.71 -16.92
CA LYS A 27 7.40 4.90 -18.06
C LYS A 27 6.28 5.60 -18.84
N TYR A 28 5.43 6.39 -18.16
CA TYR A 28 4.40 7.22 -18.79
C TYR A 28 4.94 8.56 -19.33
N GLY A 29 6.25 8.76 -19.32
CA GLY A 29 6.90 9.93 -19.87
C GLY A 29 6.96 11.14 -18.95
N CYS A 30 6.54 11.03 -17.69
CA CYS A 30 6.67 12.11 -16.71
C CYS A 30 8.15 12.34 -16.38
N ARG A 31 8.67 13.54 -16.66
CA ARG A 31 10.08 13.89 -16.45
C ARG A 31 10.31 14.73 -15.19
N ASP A 32 9.28 15.39 -14.71
CA ASP A 32 9.34 16.29 -13.55
C ASP A 32 8.61 15.66 -12.37
N VAL A 33 9.33 14.82 -11.62
CA VAL A 33 8.82 14.12 -10.44
C VAL A 33 9.60 14.55 -9.20
N THR A 34 8.93 15.26 -8.29
CA THR A 34 9.48 15.65 -7.00
C THR A 34 9.14 14.58 -5.95
N VAL A 35 10.17 14.10 -5.24
CA VAL A 35 10.04 13.19 -4.09
C VAL A 35 10.69 13.82 -2.88
N VAL A 36 9.99 13.82 -1.75
CA VAL A 36 10.52 14.32 -0.47
C VAL A 36 10.65 13.19 0.54
N ARG A 37 11.67 13.28 1.40
CA ARG A 37 11.88 12.37 2.53
C ARG A 37 11.52 13.05 3.83
N LYS A 38 11.16 12.27 4.87
CA LYS A 38 10.75 12.79 6.18
C LYS A 38 11.82 13.73 6.82
N ASN A 39 13.10 13.45 6.64
CA ASN A 39 14.19 14.29 7.15
C ASN A 39 14.37 15.63 6.39
N GLN A 40 13.73 15.79 5.24
CA GLN A 40 13.75 17.02 4.44
C GLN A 40 12.47 17.85 4.62
N CYS A 41 11.34 17.15 4.85
CA CYS A 41 10.03 17.73 5.01
C CYS A 41 9.18 16.79 5.86
N ASP A 42 8.84 17.18 7.08
CA ASP A 42 7.89 16.47 7.92
C ASP A 42 6.46 16.90 7.58
N LEU A 43 5.73 16.06 6.87
CA LEU A 43 4.37 16.37 6.42
C LEU A 43 3.35 16.53 7.56
N THR A 44 3.73 16.28 8.82
CA THR A 44 2.91 16.59 10.00
C THR A 44 3.04 18.04 10.46
N HIS A 45 3.97 18.81 9.89
CA HIS A 45 4.19 20.21 10.20
C HIS A 45 3.73 21.11 9.04
N GLU A 46 2.83 22.04 9.32
CA GLU A 46 2.27 22.94 8.29
C GLU A 46 3.34 23.81 7.61
N SER A 47 4.34 24.28 8.35
CA SER A 47 5.45 25.08 7.81
C SER A 47 6.22 24.34 6.70
N ASP A 48 6.52 23.06 6.95
CA ASP A 48 7.27 22.23 6.02
C ASP A 48 6.46 21.93 4.76
N VAL A 49 5.16 21.60 4.94
CA VAL A 49 4.25 21.37 3.82
C VAL A 49 4.10 22.63 2.97
N LYS A 50 3.92 23.80 3.61
CA LYS A 50 3.86 25.08 2.91
C LYS A 50 5.10 25.32 2.06
N GLN A 51 6.30 25.21 2.65
CA GLN A 51 7.57 25.37 1.94
C GLN A 51 7.73 24.40 0.78
N LEU A 52 7.30 23.13 0.97
CA LEU A 52 7.32 22.13 -0.07
C LEU A 52 6.49 22.56 -1.30
N PHE A 53 5.26 23.01 -1.10
CA PHE A 53 4.39 23.44 -2.19
C PHE A 53 4.86 24.72 -2.88
N GLU A 54 5.42 25.68 -2.13
CA GLU A 54 6.02 26.90 -2.68
C GLU A 54 7.22 26.58 -3.58
N THR A 55 8.00 25.54 -3.24
CA THR A 55 9.19 25.14 -3.97
C THR A 55 8.85 24.24 -5.16
N ALA A 56 8.09 23.17 -4.93
CA ALA A 56 7.79 22.16 -5.96
C ALA A 56 6.76 22.63 -6.99
N LYS A 57 5.83 23.52 -6.61
CA LYS A 57 4.74 24.06 -7.45
C LYS A 57 4.08 22.95 -8.31
N PRO A 58 3.61 21.85 -7.70
CA PRO A 58 3.16 20.69 -8.46
C PRO A 58 1.84 20.98 -9.16
N HIS A 59 1.64 20.37 -10.34
CA HIS A 59 0.35 20.30 -11.00
C HIS A 59 -0.47 19.10 -10.47
N VAL A 60 0.21 18.02 -10.09
CA VAL A 60 -0.42 16.78 -9.58
C VAL A 60 0.27 16.37 -8.29
N VAL A 61 -0.51 15.92 -7.32
CA VAL A 61 0.00 15.31 -6.09
C VAL A 61 -0.48 13.87 -6.00
N ILE A 62 0.46 12.94 -5.82
CA ILE A 62 0.17 11.54 -5.46
C ILE A 62 0.62 11.33 -4.02
N HIS A 63 -0.36 11.22 -3.10
CA HIS A 63 -0.10 11.14 -1.66
C HIS A 63 -0.05 9.68 -1.20
N LEU A 64 1.18 9.14 -1.11
CA LEU A 64 1.47 7.79 -0.63
C LEU A 64 2.01 7.78 0.80
N ALA A 65 2.46 8.93 1.31
CA ALA A 65 3.06 9.01 2.64
C ALA A 65 2.10 8.46 3.70
N ALA A 66 2.59 7.53 4.50
CA ALA A 66 1.87 6.94 5.59
C ALA A 66 2.83 6.40 6.65
N VAL A 67 2.37 6.41 7.90
CA VAL A 67 2.94 5.59 8.96
C VAL A 67 2.09 4.32 9.02
N VAL A 68 2.69 3.19 8.69
CA VAL A 68 2.00 1.91 8.54
C VAL A 68 2.90 0.78 9.03
N GLY A 69 2.29 -0.31 9.47
CA GLY A 69 3.00 -1.52 9.89
C GLY A 69 2.06 -2.73 9.97
N GLY A 70 2.59 -3.90 10.32
CA GLY A 70 1.80 -5.10 10.58
C GLY A 70 0.86 -4.95 11.78
N ILE A 71 0.08 -6.00 12.08
CA ILE A 71 -0.92 -6.02 13.17
C ILE A 71 -0.31 -5.61 14.52
N GLY A 72 0.88 -6.11 14.86
CA GLY A 72 1.58 -5.76 16.10
C GLY A 72 1.89 -4.26 16.21
N ALA A 73 2.46 -3.66 15.16
CA ALA A 73 2.80 -2.25 15.14
C ALA A 73 1.56 -1.34 15.24
N ASN A 74 0.45 -1.72 14.60
CA ASN A 74 -0.84 -1.01 14.74
C ASN A 74 -1.40 -1.11 16.16
N HIS A 75 -1.32 -2.29 16.78
CA HIS A 75 -1.76 -2.52 18.15
C HIS A 75 -0.97 -1.66 19.15
N ASP A 76 0.34 -1.57 18.99
CA ASP A 76 1.23 -0.90 19.93
C ASP A 76 1.26 0.63 19.76
N ASN A 77 0.87 1.16 18.58
CA ASN A 77 0.99 2.59 18.24
C ASN A 77 -0.29 3.21 17.64
N PRO A 78 -1.50 2.92 18.15
CA PRO A 78 -2.75 3.34 17.51
C PRO A 78 -2.90 4.87 17.42
N GLY A 79 -2.56 5.59 18.50
CA GLY A 79 -2.66 7.05 18.54
C GLY A 79 -1.67 7.73 17.59
N THR A 80 -0.43 7.26 17.53
CA THR A 80 0.60 7.78 16.63
C THR A 80 0.20 7.55 15.17
N PHE A 81 -0.28 6.36 14.83
CA PHE A 81 -0.70 6.03 13.47
C PHE A 81 -1.90 6.86 13.04
N PHE A 82 -2.89 7.04 13.92
CA PHE A 82 -4.03 7.92 13.64
C PHE A 82 -3.56 9.35 13.40
N TYR A 83 -2.89 9.97 14.38
CA TYR A 83 -2.51 11.38 14.34
C TYR A 83 -1.62 11.71 13.13
N GLN A 84 -0.54 10.96 12.94
CA GLN A 84 0.42 11.28 11.88
C GLN A 84 -0.21 11.12 10.49
N ASN A 85 -1.02 10.09 10.25
CA ASN A 85 -1.67 9.90 8.94
C ASN A 85 -2.74 10.98 8.68
N VAL A 86 -3.51 11.38 9.69
CA VAL A 86 -4.48 12.48 9.56
C VAL A 86 -3.77 13.78 9.21
N MET A 87 -2.72 14.15 9.96
CA MET A 87 -2.02 15.41 9.75
C MET A 87 -1.33 15.46 8.38
N MET A 88 -0.61 14.41 8.00
CA MET A 88 0.04 14.35 6.69
C MET A 88 -0.97 14.50 5.55
N GLY A 89 -2.09 13.76 5.62
CA GLY A 89 -3.12 13.83 4.59
C GLY A 89 -3.82 15.19 4.54
N ALA A 90 -4.29 15.67 5.68
CA ALA A 90 -5.05 16.91 5.78
C ALA A 90 -4.23 18.13 5.33
N LEU A 91 -3.01 18.27 5.82
CA LEU A 91 -2.13 19.40 5.47
C LEU A 91 -1.73 19.33 3.99
N THR A 92 -1.34 18.15 3.50
CA THR A 92 -0.92 18.00 2.09
C THR A 92 -2.07 18.36 1.14
N MET A 93 -3.30 17.88 1.39
CA MET A 93 -4.46 18.19 0.54
C MET A 93 -4.86 19.67 0.64
N GLU A 94 -4.84 20.27 1.85
CA GLU A 94 -5.18 21.68 2.01
C GLU A 94 -4.19 22.60 1.27
N HIS A 95 -2.89 22.35 1.39
CA HIS A 95 -1.90 23.14 0.67
C HIS A 95 -1.97 22.92 -0.85
N ALA A 96 -2.24 21.67 -1.30
CA ALA A 96 -2.48 21.39 -2.71
C ALA A 96 -3.64 22.24 -3.27
N ARG A 97 -4.77 22.30 -2.55
CA ARG A 97 -5.91 23.14 -2.93
C ARG A 97 -5.54 24.62 -2.99
N ARG A 98 -4.87 25.15 -1.94
CA ARG A 98 -4.49 26.58 -1.84
C ARG A 98 -3.63 27.05 -3.00
N VAL A 99 -2.71 26.21 -3.47
CA VAL A 99 -1.79 26.57 -4.57
C VAL A 99 -2.33 26.22 -5.94
N GLY A 100 -3.56 25.69 -6.04
CA GLY A 100 -4.22 25.41 -7.31
C GLY A 100 -3.68 24.14 -8.01
N VAL A 101 -3.33 23.10 -7.24
CA VAL A 101 -3.02 21.76 -7.80
C VAL A 101 -4.20 21.27 -8.64
N GLU A 102 -3.93 20.82 -9.86
CA GLU A 102 -4.94 20.37 -10.82
C GLU A 102 -5.59 19.04 -10.40
N LYS A 103 -4.81 18.13 -9.79
CA LYS A 103 -5.31 16.84 -9.32
C LYS A 103 -4.58 16.33 -8.08
N PHE A 104 -5.35 15.85 -7.12
CA PHE A 104 -4.86 15.18 -5.92
C PHE A 104 -5.27 13.70 -5.92
N VAL A 105 -4.31 12.80 -5.76
CA VAL A 105 -4.55 11.36 -5.66
C VAL A 105 -4.25 10.90 -4.23
N GLY A 106 -5.30 10.67 -3.46
CA GLY A 106 -5.20 10.08 -2.13
C GLY A 106 -5.10 8.57 -2.22
N VAL A 107 -4.06 7.98 -1.65
CA VAL A 107 -3.92 6.51 -1.57
C VAL A 107 -4.35 6.04 -0.20
N GLY A 108 -5.48 5.37 -0.19
CA GLY A 108 -6.09 4.75 0.97
C GLY A 108 -5.61 3.30 1.20
N THR A 109 -6.51 2.46 1.72
CA THR A 109 -6.18 1.08 2.10
C THR A 109 -7.43 0.21 2.21
N ILE A 110 -7.30 -1.10 2.00
CA ILE A 110 -8.35 -2.07 2.33
C ILE A 110 -8.77 -2.02 3.82
N CYS A 111 -7.92 -1.50 4.71
CA CYS A 111 -8.24 -1.34 6.14
C CYS A 111 -9.32 -0.27 6.43
N GLU A 112 -9.75 0.49 5.43
CA GLU A 112 -10.87 1.44 5.55
C GLU A 112 -12.24 0.75 5.59
N TYR A 113 -12.31 -0.50 5.10
CA TYR A 113 -13.56 -1.25 5.04
C TYR A 113 -14.03 -1.72 6.42
N PRO A 114 -15.37 -1.79 6.61
CA PRO A 114 -15.94 -2.36 7.82
C PRO A 114 -15.47 -3.81 8.05
N LYS A 115 -15.29 -4.18 9.32
CA LYS A 115 -14.89 -5.53 9.72
C LYS A 115 -15.83 -6.62 9.17
N LEU A 116 -17.13 -6.32 9.13
CA LEU A 116 -18.17 -7.26 8.71
C LEU A 116 -18.74 -6.96 7.31
N ALA A 117 -17.99 -6.22 6.47
CA ALA A 117 -18.42 -6.00 5.09
C ALA A 117 -18.50 -7.33 4.31
N PRO A 118 -19.49 -7.51 3.43
CA PRO A 118 -19.55 -8.65 2.51
C PRO A 118 -18.28 -8.74 1.65
N VAL A 119 -17.79 -9.96 1.41
CA VAL A 119 -16.60 -10.22 0.59
C VAL A 119 -17.03 -10.80 -0.76
N PRO A 120 -16.52 -10.27 -1.90
CA PRO A 120 -15.52 -9.20 -2.04
C PRO A 120 -16.08 -7.82 -1.65
N PHE A 121 -15.20 -6.96 -1.09
CA PHE A 121 -15.59 -5.61 -0.63
C PHE A 121 -15.91 -4.70 -1.82
N LEU A 122 -17.12 -4.17 -1.83
CA LEU A 122 -17.58 -3.17 -2.80
C LEU A 122 -17.40 -1.75 -2.23
N GLU A 123 -16.99 -0.80 -3.04
CA GLU A 123 -16.74 0.58 -2.58
C GLU A 123 -17.97 1.24 -1.95
N ARG A 124 -19.18 0.85 -2.35
CA ARG A 124 -20.44 1.31 -1.74
C ARG A 124 -20.61 0.87 -0.27
N ASP A 125 -19.94 -0.21 0.14
CA ASP A 125 -20.05 -0.76 1.49
C ASP A 125 -19.06 -0.14 2.47
N LEU A 126 -18.22 0.80 2.00
CA LEU A 126 -17.18 1.44 2.81
C LEU A 126 -17.72 2.11 4.09
N TRP A 127 -18.99 2.57 4.06
CA TRP A 127 -19.65 3.27 5.16
C TRP A 127 -20.56 2.40 6.03
N ASN A 128 -20.67 1.10 5.75
CA ASN A 128 -21.62 0.19 6.40
C ASN A 128 -21.13 -0.36 7.75
N GLY A 129 -20.23 0.32 8.45
CA GLY A 129 -19.74 -0.08 9.77
C GLY A 129 -18.35 0.42 10.10
N TYR A 130 -17.85 -0.07 11.26
CA TYR A 130 -16.53 0.27 11.77
C TYR A 130 -15.46 -0.71 11.26
N PRO A 131 -14.24 -0.25 10.96
CA PRO A 131 -13.14 -1.14 10.57
C PRO A 131 -12.74 -2.14 11.68
N GLU A 132 -11.93 -3.11 11.33
CA GLU A 132 -11.36 -4.05 12.29
C GLU A 132 -10.53 -3.30 13.34
N GLU A 133 -10.72 -3.59 14.60
CA GLU A 133 -10.34 -2.77 15.75
C GLU A 133 -8.84 -2.46 15.82
N THR A 134 -7.98 -3.42 15.46
CA THR A 134 -6.52 -3.22 15.52
C THR A 134 -6.03 -2.29 14.42
N ASN A 135 -6.70 -2.30 13.27
CA ASN A 135 -6.37 -1.45 12.11
C ASN A 135 -7.23 -0.18 12.03
N ALA A 136 -8.28 -0.06 12.85
CA ALA A 136 -9.25 1.02 12.76
C ALA A 136 -8.62 2.42 12.86
N PRO A 137 -7.68 2.71 13.77
CA PRO A 137 -7.05 4.03 13.85
C PRO A 137 -6.37 4.43 12.54
N TYR A 138 -5.60 3.52 11.94
CA TYR A 138 -4.97 3.73 10.64
C TYR A 138 -6.01 3.84 9.51
N GLY A 139 -6.95 2.89 9.45
CA GLY A 139 -7.99 2.86 8.41
C GLY A 139 -8.87 4.11 8.45
N MET A 140 -9.27 4.57 9.64
CA MET A 140 -10.06 5.78 9.80
C MET A 140 -9.29 7.05 9.40
N ALA A 141 -8.01 7.14 9.75
CA ALA A 141 -7.16 8.25 9.33
C ALA A 141 -7.08 8.35 7.80
N LYS A 142 -6.97 7.22 7.10
CA LYS A 142 -6.98 7.18 5.63
C LYS A 142 -8.36 7.50 5.06
N LYS A 143 -9.43 7.00 5.67
CA LYS A 143 -10.82 7.29 5.27
C LYS A 143 -11.17 8.78 5.39
N MET A 144 -10.60 9.51 6.36
CA MET A 144 -10.78 10.95 6.46
C MET A 144 -10.25 11.71 5.24
N LEU A 145 -9.20 11.20 4.59
CA LEU A 145 -8.68 11.78 3.35
C LEU A 145 -9.68 11.70 2.19
N LEU A 146 -10.44 10.59 2.10
CA LEU A 146 -11.57 10.47 1.18
C LEU A 146 -12.63 11.54 1.46
N VAL A 147 -13.04 11.70 2.73
CA VAL A 147 -14.05 12.69 3.13
C VAL A 147 -13.60 14.12 2.78
N GLN A 148 -12.35 14.46 3.09
CA GLN A 148 -11.78 15.76 2.76
C GLN A 148 -11.79 16.00 1.25
N GLY A 149 -11.38 15.02 0.45
CA GLY A 149 -11.38 15.12 -1.01
C GLY A 149 -12.80 15.35 -1.58
N GLN A 150 -13.80 14.62 -1.08
CA GLN A 150 -15.20 14.78 -1.47
C GLN A 150 -15.74 16.17 -1.10
N ALA A 151 -15.47 16.63 0.13
CA ALA A 151 -15.87 17.94 0.60
C ALA A 151 -15.22 19.08 -0.23
N TYR A 152 -13.93 18.92 -0.55
CA TYR A 152 -13.21 19.92 -1.34
C TYR A 152 -13.65 19.92 -2.81
N ARG A 153 -13.99 18.77 -3.35
CA ARG A 153 -14.60 18.69 -4.68
C ARG A 153 -15.94 19.44 -4.72
N GLN A 154 -16.78 19.24 -3.72
CA GLN A 154 -18.07 19.91 -3.61
C GLN A 154 -17.93 21.44 -3.42
N GLN A 155 -17.06 21.88 -2.53
CA GLN A 155 -16.97 23.29 -2.13
C GLN A 155 -16.09 24.12 -3.08
N TYR A 156 -15.01 23.53 -3.59
CA TYR A 156 -13.95 24.26 -4.30
C TYR A 156 -13.73 23.77 -5.73
N ALA A 157 -14.52 22.80 -6.21
CA ALA A 157 -14.28 22.11 -7.49
C ALA A 157 -12.86 21.50 -7.59
N PHE A 158 -12.27 21.14 -6.45
CA PHE A 158 -10.92 20.57 -6.38
C PHE A 158 -10.92 19.10 -6.81
N ASP A 159 -10.19 18.75 -7.89
CA ASP A 159 -10.14 17.37 -8.39
C ASP A 159 -9.30 16.48 -7.48
N ALA A 160 -9.98 15.83 -6.53
CA ALA A 160 -9.40 14.83 -5.63
C ALA A 160 -10.01 13.46 -5.89
N ILE A 161 -9.18 12.44 -6.10
CA ILE A 161 -9.60 11.04 -6.21
C ILE A 161 -9.00 10.22 -5.07
N HIS A 162 -9.64 9.08 -4.75
CA HIS A 162 -9.20 8.19 -3.69
C HIS A 162 -9.13 6.75 -4.19
N VAL A 163 -7.96 6.13 -4.12
CA VAL A 163 -7.74 4.74 -4.55
C VAL A 163 -7.46 3.85 -3.35
N LEU A 164 -8.02 2.64 -3.35
CA LEU A 164 -8.00 1.69 -2.23
C LEU A 164 -7.23 0.43 -2.63
N PRO A 165 -5.90 0.40 -2.48
CA PRO A 165 -5.13 -0.81 -2.76
C PRO A 165 -5.43 -1.90 -1.73
N VAL A 166 -5.44 -3.16 -2.21
CA VAL A 166 -5.40 -4.36 -1.39
C VAL A 166 -4.00 -4.54 -0.79
N ASN A 167 -3.74 -5.66 -0.10
CA ASN A 167 -2.40 -5.95 0.42
C ASN A 167 -1.38 -6.03 -0.73
N LEU A 168 -0.34 -5.21 -0.65
CA LEU A 168 0.71 -5.15 -1.65
C LEU A 168 1.87 -6.07 -1.28
N TYR A 169 2.58 -6.55 -2.30
CA TYR A 169 3.83 -7.30 -2.14
C TYR A 169 4.75 -7.04 -3.34
N GLY A 170 6.05 -7.24 -3.15
CA GLY A 170 7.03 -7.07 -4.23
C GLY A 170 8.41 -6.67 -3.76
N PRO A 171 9.34 -6.39 -4.68
CA PRO A 171 10.65 -5.81 -4.39
C PRO A 171 10.54 -4.51 -3.58
N HIS A 172 11.49 -4.30 -2.67
CA HIS A 172 11.55 -3.16 -1.74
C HIS A 172 10.50 -3.15 -0.61
N ASP A 173 9.74 -4.24 -0.43
CA ASP A 173 8.85 -4.38 0.74
C ASP A 173 9.64 -4.42 2.05
N ASN A 174 8.93 -4.27 3.16
CA ASN A 174 9.50 -4.29 4.49
C ASN A 174 9.66 -5.74 5.01
N PHE A 175 10.90 -6.21 5.15
CA PHE A 175 11.25 -7.54 5.66
C PHE A 175 11.65 -7.55 7.15
N ASP A 176 11.50 -6.44 7.87
CA ASP A 176 11.81 -6.36 9.28
C ASP A 176 10.93 -7.30 10.11
N PRO A 177 11.51 -8.13 11.02
CA PRO A 177 10.77 -9.12 11.81
C PRO A 177 9.63 -8.54 12.66
N ALA A 178 9.80 -7.32 13.14
CA ALA A 178 8.87 -6.68 14.07
C ALA A 178 7.70 -5.99 13.37
N SER A 179 7.86 -5.59 12.10
CA SER A 179 6.90 -4.70 11.42
C SER A 179 6.44 -5.17 10.04
N SER A 180 6.99 -6.28 9.52
CA SER A 180 6.66 -6.80 8.19
C SER A 180 5.25 -7.37 8.09
N HIS A 181 4.70 -7.33 6.87
CA HIS A 181 3.48 -8.04 6.50
C HIS A 181 3.75 -9.53 6.24
N VAL A 182 2.67 -10.29 5.97
CA VAL A 182 2.72 -11.76 5.90
C VAL A 182 3.64 -12.29 4.81
N ILE A 183 3.60 -11.75 3.58
CA ILE A 183 4.46 -12.23 2.47
C ILE A 183 5.94 -12.01 2.79
N PRO A 184 6.43 -10.80 3.10
CA PRO A 184 7.83 -10.61 3.43
C PRO A 184 8.26 -11.40 4.68
N ALA A 185 7.37 -11.58 5.68
CA ALA A 185 7.68 -12.41 6.84
C ALA A 185 7.89 -13.88 6.48
N LEU A 186 7.01 -14.46 5.65
CA LEU A 186 7.13 -15.86 5.20
C LEU A 186 8.34 -16.05 4.27
N VAL A 187 8.57 -15.15 3.32
CA VAL A 187 9.75 -15.19 2.45
C VAL A 187 11.04 -15.17 3.26
N ARG A 188 11.13 -14.24 4.23
CA ARG A 188 12.30 -14.17 5.11
C ARG A 188 12.50 -15.47 5.89
N LYS A 189 11.47 -15.98 6.56
CA LYS A 189 11.54 -17.22 7.36
C LYS A 189 11.96 -18.41 6.51
N CYS A 190 11.38 -18.60 5.33
CA CYS A 190 11.71 -19.73 4.46
C CYS A 190 13.15 -19.62 3.91
N VAL A 191 13.59 -18.43 3.47
CA VAL A 191 14.97 -18.23 2.98
C VAL A 191 15.98 -18.46 4.11
N GLU A 192 15.74 -17.92 5.31
CA GLU A 192 16.62 -18.12 6.48
C GLU A 192 16.66 -19.59 6.90
N ALA A 193 15.54 -20.30 6.85
CA ALA A 193 15.46 -21.72 7.15
C ALA A 193 16.26 -22.59 6.15
N VAL A 194 16.18 -22.28 4.86
CA VAL A 194 17.00 -22.94 3.82
C VAL A 194 18.48 -22.74 4.09
N ASP A 195 18.91 -21.51 4.35
CA ASP A 195 20.32 -21.19 4.59
C ASP A 195 20.88 -21.84 5.89
N ALA A 196 20.00 -21.98 6.89
CA ALA A 196 20.35 -22.61 8.17
C ALA A 196 20.23 -24.17 8.17
N GLY A 197 19.68 -24.76 7.11
CA GLY A 197 19.31 -26.18 7.07
C GLY A 197 18.29 -26.57 8.14
N ALA A 198 17.34 -25.66 8.43
CA ALA A 198 16.32 -25.88 9.47
C ALA A 198 15.20 -26.80 8.95
N ASP A 199 14.68 -27.66 9.85
CA ASP A 199 13.63 -28.63 9.54
C ASP A 199 12.21 -28.07 9.67
N GLU A 200 12.07 -26.86 10.20
CA GLU A 200 10.76 -26.29 10.52
C GLU A 200 10.70 -24.76 10.29
N VAL A 201 9.55 -24.30 9.77
CA VAL A 201 9.17 -22.88 9.75
C VAL A 201 7.82 -22.72 10.43
N VAL A 202 7.78 -21.86 11.47
CA VAL A 202 6.57 -21.57 12.24
C VAL A 202 5.83 -20.38 11.61
N CYS A 203 4.60 -20.61 11.15
CA CYS A 203 3.65 -19.62 10.65
C CYS A 203 2.70 -19.18 11.77
N TRP A 204 2.24 -17.93 11.77
CA TRP A 204 1.28 -17.45 12.75
C TRP A 204 -0.16 -17.81 12.35
N GLY A 205 -1.02 -18.07 13.36
CA GLY A 205 -2.43 -18.37 13.18
C GLY A 205 -2.72 -19.81 12.79
N THR A 206 -3.91 -20.05 12.25
CA THR A 206 -4.37 -21.37 11.79
C THR A 206 -3.98 -21.69 10.35
N GLY A 207 -3.65 -20.66 9.56
CA GLY A 207 -3.44 -20.74 8.12
C GLY A 207 -4.73 -20.71 7.28
N ASN A 208 -5.91 -20.66 7.91
CA ASN A 208 -7.20 -20.75 7.19
C ASN A 208 -7.70 -19.41 6.65
N ALA A 209 -7.22 -18.29 7.21
CA ALA A 209 -7.61 -16.97 6.72
C ALA A 209 -7.18 -16.79 5.27
N THR A 210 -8.05 -16.16 4.45
CA THR A 210 -7.73 -15.86 3.05
C THR A 210 -7.44 -14.38 2.86
N ARG A 211 -6.54 -14.10 1.94
CA ARG A 211 -6.14 -12.73 1.58
C ARG A 211 -6.02 -12.61 0.06
N GLU A 212 -6.26 -11.42 -0.40
CA GLU A 212 -5.89 -10.97 -1.73
C GLU A 212 -4.60 -10.19 -1.67
N PHE A 213 -3.75 -10.38 -2.68
CA PHE A 213 -2.47 -9.69 -2.82
C PHE A 213 -2.32 -9.13 -4.23
N LEU A 214 -1.86 -7.89 -4.33
CA LEU A 214 -1.58 -7.23 -5.60
C LEU A 214 -0.08 -6.94 -5.72
N TYR A 215 0.51 -7.33 -6.85
CA TYR A 215 1.91 -7.02 -7.12
C TYR A 215 2.14 -5.52 -7.22
N VAL A 216 3.17 -5.03 -6.57
CA VAL A 216 3.40 -3.59 -6.37
C VAL A 216 3.55 -2.79 -7.66
N GLU A 217 4.13 -3.39 -8.72
CA GLU A 217 4.25 -2.71 -10.02
C GLU A 217 2.89 -2.56 -10.71
N ASP A 218 2.00 -3.57 -10.61
CA ASP A 218 0.64 -3.47 -11.12
C ASP A 218 -0.16 -2.39 -10.37
N CYS A 219 0.01 -2.30 -9.04
CA CYS A 219 -0.61 -1.23 -8.26
C CYS A 219 -0.09 0.16 -8.67
N ALA A 220 1.21 0.28 -8.90
CA ALA A 220 1.82 1.53 -9.34
C ALA A 220 1.28 1.97 -10.71
N ASP A 221 1.15 1.05 -11.65
CA ASP A 221 0.54 1.30 -12.97
C ASP A 221 -0.93 1.73 -12.81
N ALA A 222 -1.70 1.04 -11.95
CA ALA A 222 -3.08 1.39 -11.65
C ALA A 222 -3.23 2.82 -11.11
N ILE A 223 -2.35 3.24 -10.19
CA ILE A 223 -2.35 4.60 -9.63
C ILE A 223 -2.09 5.63 -10.71
N VAL A 224 -1.12 5.41 -11.60
CA VAL A 224 -0.82 6.34 -12.70
C VAL A 224 -1.99 6.40 -13.70
N ARG A 225 -2.59 5.27 -14.08
CA ARG A 225 -3.80 5.24 -14.92
C ARG A 225 -4.96 5.97 -14.28
N ALA A 226 -5.22 5.73 -12.98
CA ALA A 226 -6.26 6.44 -12.26
C ALA A 226 -5.98 7.96 -12.21
N THR A 227 -4.71 8.36 -12.06
CA THR A 227 -4.31 9.78 -12.11
C THR A 227 -4.71 10.42 -13.43
N GLU A 228 -4.51 9.74 -14.56
CA GLU A 228 -4.81 10.27 -15.88
C GLU A 228 -6.29 10.23 -16.26
N GLN A 229 -7.03 9.18 -15.85
CA GLN A 229 -8.31 8.82 -16.44
C GLN A 229 -9.50 8.82 -15.46
N TYR A 230 -9.26 8.79 -14.13
CA TYR A 230 -10.32 8.76 -13.13
C TYR A 230 -10.53 10.15 -12.52
N ASP A 231 -11.77 10.67 -12.54
CA ASP A 231 -12.12 12.00 -12.04
C ASP A 231 -13.40 12.03 -11.18
N ARG A 232 -13.78 10.87 -10.60
CA ARG A 232 -14.99 10.75 -9.79
C ARG A 232 -14.72 10.93 -8.30
N PRO A 233 -15.72 11.40 -7.51
CA PRO A 233 -15.60 11.50 -6.06
C PRO A 233 -15.64 10.15 -5.34
N ASP A 234 -16.15 9.10 -6.01
CA ASP A 234 -16.23 7.77 -5.44
C ASP A 234 -14.84 7.16 -5.32
N PRO A 235 -14.53 6.45 -4.23
CA PRO A 235 -13.27 5.71 -4.12
C PRO A 235 -13.24 4.56 -5.13
N VAL A 236 -12.06 4.07 -5.48
CA VAL A 236 -11.89 2.94 -6.40
C VAL A 236 -10.92 1.91 -5.86
N ASN A 237 -11.34 0.65 -5.84
CA ASN A 237 -10.56 -0.49 -5.40
C ASN A 237 -9.45 -0.84 -6.41
N LEU A 238 -8.26 -1.12 -5.91
CA LEU A 238 -7.14 -1.65 -6.69
C LEU A 238 -6.75 -3.01 -6.14
N GLY A 239 -7.13 -4.07 -6.83
CA GLY A 239 -6.91 -5.45 -6.44
C GLY A 239 -6.53 -6.34 -7.62
N ALA A 240 -6.23 -7.59 -7.33
CA ALA A 240 -5.87 -8.60 -8.32
C ALA A 240 -7.04 -9.54 -8.69
N GLY A 241 -8.12 -9.50 -7.89
CA GLY A 241 -9.33 -10.30 -8.15
C GLY A 241 -9.19 -11.78 -7.81
N PHE A 242 -8.29 -12.16 -6.90
CA PHE A 242 -8.16 -13.53 -6.41
C PHE A 242 -7.91 -13.60 -4.90
N GLU A 243 -8.22 -14.71 -4.27
CA GLU A 243 -7.92 -14.98 -2.87
C GLU A 243 -7.05 -16.24 -2.73
N ILE A 244 -6.14 -16.22 -1.75
CA ILE A 244 -5.34 -17.39 -1.37
C ILE A 244 -5.36 -17.55 0.16
N SER A 245 -5.40 -18.80 0.67
CA SER A 245 -5.26 -19.04 2.10
C SER A 245 -3.82 -18.79 2.54
N ILE A 246 -3.63 -18.42 3.81
CA ILE A 246 -2.27 -18.24 4.38
C ILE A 246 -1.49 -19.55 4.35
N ARG A 247 -2.17 -20.70 4.44
CA ARG A 247 -1.56 -22.02 4.29
C ARG A 247 -1.00 -22.22 2.89
N ASP A 248 -1.83 -22.06 1.85
CA ASP A 248 -1.42 -22.25 0.46
C ASP A 248 -0.34 -21.25 0.06
N LEU A 249 -0.42 -20.02 0.59
CA LEU A 249 0.62 -19.01 0.44
C LEU A 249 1.96 -19.47 1.04
N ALA A 250 1.93 -20.02 2.27
CA ALA A 250 3.16 -20.50 2.93
C ALA A 250 3.77 -21.70 2.17
N GLU A 251 2.94 -22.62 1.71
CA GLU A 251 3.37 -23.76 0.91
C GLU A 251 3.96 -23.32 -0.45
N LEU A 252 3.35 -22.34 -1.10
CA LEU A 252 3.87 -21.79 -2.35
C LEU A 252 5.22 -21.08 -2.13
N ILE A 253 5.37 -20.28 -1.06
CA ILE A 253 6.63 -19.61 -0.74
C ILE A 253 7.71 -20.65 -0.37
N ALA A 254 7.38 -21.67 0.42
CA ALA A 254 8.30 -22.76 0.74
C ALA A 254 8.83 -23.42 -0.55
N SER A 255 7.94 -23.80 -1.46
CA SER A 255 8.30 -24.38 -2.76
C SER A 255 9.22 -23.44 -3.57
N LEU A 256 8.86 -22.15 -3.68
CA LEU A 256 9.64 -21.18 -4.47
C LEU A 256 11.02 -20.84 -3.85
N THR A 257 11.16 -20.96 -2.53
CA THR A 257 12.43 -20.73 -1.84
C THR A 257 13.34 -21.97 -1.83
N GLY A 258 12.76 -23.16 -2.07
CA GLY A 258 13.44 -24.46 -1.96
C GLY A 258 13.43 -25.02 -0.53
N PHE A 259 12.57 -24.49 0.36
CA PHE A 259 12.40 -25.05 1.70
C PHE A 259 11.63 -26.38 1.63
N THR A 260 12.24 -27.45 2.17
CA THR A 260 11.68 -28.82 2.14
C THR A 260 11.28 -29.32 3.53
N GLY A 261 11.48 -28.52 4.57
CA GLY A 261 11.11 -28.85 5.94
C GLY A 261 9.59 -28.69 6.19
N ARG A 262 9.20 -28.82 7.44
CA ARG A 262 7.79 -28.77 7.87
C ARG A 262 7.33 -27.32 8.10
N LEU A 263 6.13 -26.99 7.59
CA LEU A 263 5.40 -25.78 7.95
C LEU A 263 4.46 -26.08 9.13
N THR A 264 4.62 -25.38 10.23
CA THR A 264 3.76 -25.48 11.42
C THR A 264 3.02 -24.16 11.68
N PHE A 265 1.88 -24.24 12.36
CA PHE A 265 0.97 -23.11 12.55
C PHE A 265 0.74 -22.87 14.04
N ASP A 266 1.25 -21.75 14.55
CA ASP A 266 1.08 -21.31 15.94
C ASP A 266 -0.31 -20.69 16.12
N ARG A 267 -1.26 -21.47 16.59
CA ARG A 267 -2.66 -21.08 16.84
C ARG A 267 -2.83 -20.11 18.01
N THR A 268 -1.79 -19.84 18.79
CA THR A 268 -1.83 -18.81 19.83
C THR A 268 -1.75 -17.39 19.27
N LYS A 269 -1.33 -17.28 18.00
CA LYS A 269 -1.27 -16.02 17.28
C LYS A 269 -2.57 -15.75 16.50
N PRO A 270 -2.98 -14.47 16.36
CA PRO A 270 -4.22 -14.12 15.69
C PRO A 270 -4.20 -14.38 14.19
N ASP A 271 -5.33 -14.84 13.63
CA ASP A 271 -5.56 -14.95 12.19
C ASP A 271 -5.96 -13.60 11.54
N GLY A 272 -6.45 -12.65 12.35
CA GLY A 272 -7.12 -11.44 11.86
C GLY A 272 -8.50 -11.74 11.24
N GLN A 273 -8.96 -10.90 10.29
CA GLN A 273 -10.23 -11.15 9.60
C GLN A 273 -10.17 -12.46 8.80
N PRO A 274 -11.26 -13.27 8.80
CA PRO A 274 -11.28 -14.55 8.08
C PRO A 274 -11.02 -14.40 6.56
N ARG A 275 -11.65 -13.40 5.92
CA ARG A 275 -11.51 -13.13 4.48
C ARG A 275 -11.32 -11.65 4.22
N ARG A 276 -10.48 -11.33 3.24
CA ARG A 276 -10.27 -9.94 2.72
C ARG A 276 -9.96 -10.00 1.24
N SER A 277 -10.90 -9.54 0.42
CA SER A 277 -10.67 -9.27 -1.01
C SER A 277 -11.54 -8.12 -1.50
N LEU A 278 -11.17 -7.54 -2.63
CA LEU A 278 -11.81 -6.37 -3.21
C LEU A 278 -12.58 -6.74 -4.49
N ASP A 279 -13.73 -6.13 -4.72
CA ASP A 279 -14.31 -6.06 -6.05
C ASP A 279 -13.52 -5.07 -6.89
N VAL A 280 -13.04 -5.51 -8.05
CA VAL A 280 -12.16 -4.72 -8.94
C VAL A 280 -12.89 -4.18 -10.18
N THR A 281 -14.20 -4.36 -10.23
CA THR A 281 -15.03 -4.02 -11.40
C THR A 281 -14.97 -2.53 -11.75
N ARG A 282 -14.95 -1.66 -10.74
CA ARG A 282 -14.89 -0.21 -10.97
C ARG A 282 -13.59 0.22 -11.64
N ALA A 283 -12.44 -0.25 -11.18
CA ALA A 283 -11.15 0.06 -11.79
C ALA A 283 -11.08 -0.42 -13.25
N LYS A 284 -11.56 -1.64 -13.51
CA LYS A 284 -11.63 -2.21 -14.86
C LYS A 284 -12.49 -1.36 -15.79
N ASN A 285 -13.68 -0.97 -15.35
CA ASN A 285 -14.64 -0.23 -16.19
C ASN A 285 -14.29 1.25 -16.36
N SER A 286 -13.60 1.87 -15.38
CA SER A 286 -13.32 3.31 -15.40
C SER A 286 -12.03 3.69 -16.11
N PHE A 287 -10.98 2.87 -16.00
CA PHE A 287 -9.66 3.15 -16.60
C PHE A 287 -8.92 1.89 -17.07
N GLY A 288 -9.65 0.80 -17.33
CA GLY A 288 -9.13 -0.41 -17.97
C GLY A 288 -8.10 -1.16 -17.12
N PHE A 289 -8.06 -0.96 -15.79
CA PHE A 289 -7.10 -1.66 -14.95
C PHE A 289 -7.52 -3.11 -14.68
N ALA A 290 -6.59 -4.01 -14.90
CA ALA A 290 -6.57 -5.38 -14.39
C ALA A 290 -5.13 -5.75 -14.05
N ALA A 291 -4.91 -6.47 -12.96
CA ALA A 291 -3.58 -6.97 -12.61
C ALA A 291 -3.06 -7.91 -13.72
N THR A 292 -1.81 -7.76 -14.10
CA THR A 292 -1.18 -8.51 -15.20
C THR A 292 -0.11 -9.48 -14.74
N THR A 293 0.45 -9.25 -13.55
CA THR A 293 1.49 -10.12 -12.98
C THR A 293 0.82 -11.31 -12.29
N ASP A 294 1.07 -12.52 -12.78
CA ASP A 294 0.61 -13.72 -12.09
C ASP A 294 1.29 -13.88 -10.72
N PHE A 295 0.56 -14.44 -9.76
CA PHE A 295 0.99 -14.44 -8.37
C PHE A 295 2.30 -15.21 -8.13
N PRO A 296 2.52 -16.43 -8.66
CA PRO A 296 3.79 -17.13 -8.54
C PRO A 296 4.99 -16.36 -9.12
N THR A 297 4.82 -15.71 -10.27
CA THR A 297 5.86 -14.87 -10.89
C THR A 297 6.21 -13.67 -10.02
N GLY A 298 5.21 -12.97 -9.49
CA GLY A 298 5.41 -11.85 -8.56
C GLY A 298 6.15 -12.26 -7.28
N LEU A 299 5.76 -13.42 -6.69
CA LEU A 299 6.45 -13.99 -5.53
C LEU A 299 7.90 -14.34 -5.84
N LYS A 300 8.17 -14.99 -6.98
CA LYS A 300 9.54 -15.35 -7.39
C LYS A 300 10.41 -14.10 -7.50
N ARG A 301 9.96 -13.03 -8.15
CA ARG A 301 10.68 -11.76 -8.24
C ARG A 301 10.94 -11.14 -6.87
N THR A 302 9.97 -11.25 -5.95
CA THR A 302 10.09 -10.75 -4.57
C THR A 302 11.16 -11.53 -3.79
N ILE A 303 11.15 -12.86 -3.90
CA ILE A 303 12.12 -13.76 -3.26
C ILE A 303 13.54 -13.50 -3.80
N GLU A 304 13.69 -13.42 -5.11
CA GLU A 304 14.98 -13.14 -5.77
C GLU A 304 15.55 -11.79 -5.31
N TRP A 305 14.72 -10.77 -5.29
CA TRP A 305 15.11 -9.45 -4.78
C TRP A 305 15.57 -9.51 -3.32
N TYR A 306 14.82 -10.19 -2.45
CA TYR A 306 15.17 -10.32 -1.04
C TYR A 306 16.50 -11.03 -0.85
N LYS A 307 16.75 -12.15 -1.58
CA LYS A 307 18.03 -12.88 -1.53
C LYS A 307 19.23 -11.99 -1.90
N VAL A 308 19.08 -11.18 -2.97
CA VAL A 308 20.12 -10.25 -3.42
C VAL A 308 20.38 -9.16 -2.37
N GLU A 309 19.33 -8.53 -1.83
CA GLU A 309 19.51 -7.47 -0.83
C GLU A 309 20.10 -7.98 0.49
N ARG A 310 19.74 -9.19 0.91
CA ARG A 310 20.31 -9.83 2.08
C ARG A 310 21.81 -10.13 1.89
N ALA A 311 22.20 -10.63 0.72
CA ALA A 311 23.61 -10.88 0.40
C ALA A 311 24.45 -9.58 0.43
N LYS A 312 23.93 -8.47 -0.12
CA LYS A 312 24.59 -7.16 -0.06
C LYS A 312 24.82 -6.68 1.37
N LYS A 313 23.82 -6.83 2.25
CA LYS A 313 23.94 -6.44 3.67
C LYS A 313 24.99 -7.27 4.40
N ALA A 314 25.06 -8.58 4.15
CA ALA A 314 26.06 -9.45 4.77
C ALA A 314 27.50 -9.04 4.40
N VAL A 315 27.74 -8.62 3.16
CA VAL A 315 29.06 -8.12 2.70
C VAL A 315 29.42 -6.77 3.34
N THR A 316 28.45 -5.91 3.65
CA THR A 316 28.69 -4.57 4.22
C THR A 316 28.97 -4.63 5.73
N THR A 317 28.59 -5.74 6.41
CA THR A 317 28.76 -5.92 7.86
C THR A 317 29.93 -6.83 8.22
N ALA A 318 30.57 -7.44 7.24
CA ALA A 318 31.82 -8.22 7.38
C ALA A 318 33.04 -7.34 7.05
#